data_0adf82af536fac89c68d7c15c7b90595
#
_entry.id   0adf82af536fac89c68d7c15c7b90595
#
_cell.length_a   1.000
_cell.length_b   1.000
_cell.length_c   1.000
_cell.angle_alpha   90.00
_cell.angle_beta   90.00
_cell.angle_gamma   90.00
#
_symmetry.space_group_name_H-M   'P 1'
#
loop_
_entity.id
_entity.type
_entity.pdbx_description
1 polymer ?
#
loop_
_entity_poly.entity_id
_entity_poly.type
_entity_poly.pdbx_seq_one_letter_code
_entity_poly.pdbx_strand_id
1 'polypeptide(L)' 'MNICLTDRERRIIEMRYGLLDGNPKTQREIAGMLDISRSYVSRIEKRALKKLFKELNGKNRV' A
#
# COMPACT_ATOMS: atom_id res chain seq x y z
N MET A 1 2.80 1.91 17.08
CA MET A 1 1.65 1.91 16.17
C MET A 1 1.56 0.56 15.46
N ASN A 2 0.51 -0.17 15.72
CA ASN A 2 0.35 -1.51 15.14
C ASN A 2 -0.66 -1.47 14.00
N ILE A 3 -0.15 -1.19 12.81
CA ILE A 3 -0.97 -1.26 11.61
C ILE A 3 -0.81 -2.66 11.02
N CYS A 4 -1.91 -3.41 10.99
CA CYS A 4 -1.86 -4.79 10.49
C CYS A 4 -1.92 -4.83 8.97
N LEU A 5 -0.82 -4.44 8.34
CA LEU A 5 -0.67 -4.62 6.90
C LEU A 5 -0.01 -5.97 6.64
N THR A 6 -0.52 -6.68 5.64
CA THR A 6 0.18 -7.89 5.19
C THR A 6 1.48 -7.48 4.52
N ASP A 7 2.41 -8.42 4.39
CA ASP A 7 3.68 -8.15 3.71
C ASP A 7 3.46 -7.60 2.31
N ARG A 8 2.49 -8.14 1.59
CA ARG A 8 2.18 -7.69 0.24
C ARG A 8 1.60 -6.29 0.23
N GLU A 9 0.71 -5.98 1.15
CA GLU A 9 0.13 -4.65 1.27
C GLU A 9 1.21 -3.62 1.54
N ARG A 10 2.07 -3.91 2.50
CA ARG A 10 3.15 -3.00 2.85
C ARG A 10 4.11 -2.80 1.69
N ARG A 11 4.48 -3.88 1.01
CA ARG A 11 5.40 -3.81 -0.11
C ARG A 11 4.85 -2.95 -1.24
N ILE A 12 3.57 -3.10 -1.55
CA ILE A 12 2.94 -2.33 -2.60
C ILE A 12 2.90 -0.86 -2.23
N ILE A 13 2.56 -0.53 -1.00
CA ILE A 13 2.54 0.86 -0.54
C ILE A 13 3.95 1.45 -0.61
N GLU A 14 4.96 0.73 -0.14
CA GLU A 14 6.34 1.20 -0.17
C GLU A 14 6.80 1.50 -1.59
N MET A 15 6.46 0.64 -2.54
CA MET A 15 6.82 0.86 -3.93
C MET A 15 6.02 1.96 -4.58
N ARG A 16 4.72 2.01 -4.26
CA ARG A 16 3.82 2.99 -4.88
C ARG A 16 4.20 4.43 -4.52
N TYR A 17 4.64 4.63 -3.29
CA TYR A 17 4.98 5.97 -2.80
C TYR A 17 6.48 6.21 -2.67
N GLY A 18 7.29 5.25 -3.12
CA GLY A 18 8.72 5.40 -3.12
C GLY A 18 9.32 5.57 -1.73
N LEU A 19 8.79 4.86 -0.74
CA LEU A 19 9.22 5.04 0.64
C LEU A 19 10.62 4.51 0.91
N LEU A 20 11.08 3.55 0.12
CA LEU A 20 12.38 2.92 0.35
C LEU A 20 13.50 3.56 -0.48
N ASP A 21 13.22 3.89 -1.74
CA ASP A 21 14.25 4.37 -2.65
C ASP A 21 13.98 5.77 -3.19
N GLY A 22 12.90 6.40 -2.75
CA GLY A 22 12.52 7.72 -3.22
C GLY A 22 11.96 7.75 -4.63
N ASN A 23 11.69 6.59 -5.23
CA ASN A 23 11.19 6.47 -6.60
C ASN A 23 9.79 5.87 -6.62
N PRO A 24 8.73 6.69 -6.59
CA PRO A 24 7.37 6.16 -6.68
C PRO A 24 7.17 5.39 -7.98
N LYS A 25 6.48 4.28 -7.89
CA LYS A 25 6.19 3.43 -9.05
C LYS A 25 4.71 3.44 -9.37
N THR A 26 4.37 3.26 -10.64
CA THR A 26 2.98 3.16 -11.03
C THR A 26 2.44 1.78 -10.68
N GLN A 27 1.11 1.67 -10.63
CA GLN A 27 0.48 0.37 -10.40
C GLN A 27 0.89 -0.65 -11.46
N ARG A 28 1.05 -0.17 -12.69
CA ARG A 28 1.46 -1.03 -13.81
C ARG A 28 2.87 -1.57 -13.58
N GLU A 29 3.79 -0.72 -13.15
CA GLU A 29 5.15 -1.14 -12.87
C GLU A 29 5.20 -2.15 -11.72
N ILE A 30 4.44 -1.90 -10.68
CA ILE A 30 4.37 -2.80 -9.53
C ILE A 30 3.81 -4.16 -9.96
N ALA A 31 2.75 -4.14 -10.78
CA ALA A 31 2.14 -5.37 -11.29
C ALA A 31 3.17 -6.21 -12.05
N GLY A 32 3.97 -5.57 -12.88
CA GLY A 32 5.02 -6.24 -13.61
C GLY A 32 6.11 -6.81 -12.73
N MET A 33 6.50 -6.05 -11.71
CA MET A 33 7.57 -6.48 -10.80
C MET A 33 7.14 -7.65 -9.93
N LEU A 34 5.88 -7.69 -9.52
CA LEU A 34 5.36 -8.73 -8.64
C LEU A 34 4.68 -9.86 -9.40
N ASP A 35 4.59 -9.74 -10.72
CA ASP A 35 3.94 -10.73 -11.57
C ASP A 35 2.49 -10.97 -11.17
N ILE A 36 1.76 -9.89 -10.98
CA ILE A 36 0.34 -9.92 -10.65
C ILE A 36 -0.39 -8.92 -11.54
N SER A 37 -1.72 -8.99 -11.56
CA SER A 37 -2.51 -8.08 -12.40
C SER A 37 -2.53 -6.68 -11.79
N ARG A 38 -2.67 -5.67 -12.67
CA ARG A 38 -2.79 -4.29 -12.23
C ARG A 38 -4.06 -4.08 -11.40
N SER A 39 -5.13 -4.76 -11.76
CA SER A 39 -6.37 -4.70 -10.98
C SER A 39 -6.15 -5.18 -9.55
N TYR A 40 -5.36 -6.22 -9.38
CA TYR A 40 -5.05 -6.76 -8.08
C TYR A 40 -4.20 -5.76 -7.27
N VAL A 41 -3.22 -5.14 -7.91
CA VAL A 41 -2.41 -4.10 -7.26
C VAL A 41 -3.32 -2.98 -6.76
N SER A 42 -4.26 -2.54 -7.60
CA SER A 42 -5.19 -1.49 -7.23
C SER A 42 -6.03 -1.87 -6.02
N ARG A 43 -6.52 -3.10 -5.98
CA ARG A 43 -7.30 -3.59 -4.84
C ARG A 43 -6.49 -3.61 -3.56
N ILE A 44 -5.26 -4.12 -3.64
CA ILE A 44 -4.39 -4.22 -2.47
C ILE A 44 -4.04 -2.82 -1.98
N GLU A 45 -3.74 -1.91 -2.89
CA GLU A 45 -3.44 -0.53 -2.52
C GLU A 45 -4.61 0.11 -1.79
N LYS A 46 -5.81 -0.02 -2.33
CA LYS A 46 -7.00 0.53 -1.69
C LYS A 46 -7.23 -0.06 -0.30
N ARG A 47 -7.04 -1.36 -0.17
CA ARG A 47 -7.20 -2.04 1.11
C ARG A 47 -6.18 -1.55 2.13
N ALA A 48 -4.93 -1.40 1.70
CA ALA A 48 -3.88 -0.90 2.57
C ALA A 48 -4.15 0.53 3.03
N LEU A 49 -4.54 1.40 2.09
CA LEU A 49 -4.87 2.78 2.42
C LEU A 49 -6.05 2.86 3.37
N LYS A 50 -7.04 2.00 3.18
CA LYS A 50 -8.21 1.96 4.05
C LYS A 50 -7.81 1.60 5.48
N LYS A 51 -6.90 0.65 5.63
CA LYS A 51 -6.38 0.27 6.94
C LYS A 51 -5.62 1.42 7.60
N LEU A 52 -4.80 2.11 6.82
CA LEU A 52 -4.03 3.24 7.31
C LEU A 52 -4.93 4.39 7.75
N PHE A 53 -5.93 4.72 6.95
CA PHE A 53 -6.88 5.77 7.29
C PHE A 53 -7.67 5.42 8.54
N LYS A 54 -8.07 4.17 8.66
CA LYS A 54 -8.81 3.72 9.84
C LYS A 54 -7.97 3.88 11.10
N GLU A 55 -6.70 3.54 11.02
CA GLU A 55 -5.78 3.67 12.15
C GLU A 55 -5.60 5.13 12.55
N LEU A 56 -5.39 6.01 11.56
CA LEU A 56 -5.23 7.43 11.82
C LEU A 56 -6.49 8.05 12.40
N ASN A 57 -7.64 7.70 11.86
CA ASN A 57 -8.92 8.20 12.36
C ASN A 57 -9.20 7.71 13.77
N GLY A 58 -8.82 6.47 14.05
CA GLY A 58 -8.96 5.90 15.38
C GLY A 58 -8.17 6.69 16.42
N LYS A 59 -6.98 7.16 16.04
CA LYS A 59 -6.14 7.94 16.94
C LYS A 59 -6.67 9.34 17.16
N ASN A 60 -7.30 9.90 16.15
CA ASN A 60 -7.84 11.25 16.22
C ASN A 60 -9.20 11.33 16.89
N ARG A 61 -9.77 10.19 17.19
CA ARG A 61 -11.03 10.11 17.90
C ARG A 61 -10.79 10.07 19.38
N VAL A 62 -10.87 11.17 19.95
CA VAL A 62 -10.76 11.22 21.41
C VAL A 62 -12.09 11.59 21.98
#